data_be61c071da76ffb29e1f9eb08232cb13
#
_entry.id   be61c071da76ffb29e1f9eb08232cb13
#
_cell.length_a   1.000
_cell.length_b   1.000
_cell.length_c   1.000
_cell.angle_alpha   90.00
_cell.angle_beta   90.00
_cell.angle_gamma   90.00
#
_symmetry.space_group_name_H-M   'P 1'
#
loop_
_entity.id
_entity.type
_entity.pdbx_description
1 polymer ?
#
loop_
_entity_poly.entity_id
_entity_poly.type
_entity_poly.pdbx_seq_one_letter_code
_entity_poly.pdbx_strand_id
1 'polypeptide(L)'
;MIKLKFLEVKIIITPMGDSMSGIILVRDIMAKNVKTVRTDDSVHDAVVKMNKFDVGSVIVMNSNRPVGIITSKNILTRVVEPRLDAGTIRAKDIMSSPLVSIEPDAPVEEAARIMAQKRIKKLPVMERDKILGILSTSDIVRASPTQLSILQELLRVS
;
A
#
# COMPACT_ATOMS: atom_id res chain seq x y z
N MET A 1 -20.86 2.30 13.74
CA MET A 1 -20.79 0.90 13.33
C MET A 1 -19.38 0.48 12.89
N ILE A 2 -18.73 1.24 12.01
CA ILE A 2 -17.34 0.95 11.59
C ILE A 2 -16.35 1.04 12.76
N LYS A 3 -16.52 2.01 13.66
CA LYS A 3 -15.69 2.16 14.87
C LYS A 3 -15.82 0.98 15.85
N LEU A 4 -17.02 0.43 16.01
CA LEU A 4 -17.26 -0.71 16.88
C LEU A 4 -16.63 -1.99 16.32
N LYS A 5 -16.71 -2.22 15.03
CA LYS A 5 -16.06 -3.36 14.38
C LYS A 5 -14.53 -3.28 14.45
N PHE A 6 -13.98 -2.07 14.32
CA PHE A 6 -12.53 -1.86 14.53
C PHE A 6 -12.11 -2.12 15.97
N LEU A 7 -12.93 -1.77 16.94
CA LEU A 7 -12.68 -2.06 18.35
C LEU A 7 -12.75 -3.56 18.63
N GLU A 8 -13.66 -4.28 18.00
CA GLU A 8 -13.74 -5.73 18.10
C GLU A 8 -12.52 -6.42 17.52
N VAL A 9 -12.02 -5.97 16.38
CA VAL A 9 -10.75 -6.44 15.81
C VAL A 9 -9.60 -6.22 16.78
N LYS A 10 -9.57 -5.04 17.40
CA LYS A 10 -8.53 -4.69 18.37
C LYS A 10 -8.60 -5.55 19.64
N ILE A 11 -9.80 -5.90 20.08
CA ILE A 11 -10.04 -6.76 21.24
C ILE A 11 -9.63 -8.23 20.95
N ILE A 12 -9.86 -8.69 19.72
CA ILE A 12 -9.48 -10.04 19.30
C ILE A 12 -7.96 -10.18 19.18
N ILE A 13 -7.27 -9.13 18.76
CA ILE A 13 -5.81 -9.13 18.59
C ILE A 13 -5.10 -8.96 19.93
N THR A 14 -5.63 -8.12 20.82
CA THR A 14 -5.02 -7.78 22.10
C THR A 14 -4.85 -8.99 23.05
N PRO A 15 -5.82 -9.93 23.19
CA PRO A 15 -5.64 -11.09 24.04
C PRO A 15 -4.61 -12.09 23.53
N MET A 16 -4.37 -12.11 22.23
CA MET A 16 -3.35 -12.97 21.62
C MET A 16 -1.94 -12.42 21.81
N GLY A 17 -1.84 -11.16 22.26
CA GLY A 17 -0.58 -10.46 22.49
C GLY A 17 0.08 -10.75 23.84
N ASP A 18 -0.39 -11.70 24.59
CA ASP A 18 0.21 -12.09 25.88
C ASP A 18 1.55 -12.79 25.71
N SER A 19 1.84 -13.28 24.56
CA SER A 19 3.20 -13.67 24.22
C SER A 19 3.84 -12.52 23.43
N MET A 20 5.06 -12.17 23.74
CA MET A 20 5.87 -11.21 22.99
C MET A 20 5.92 -11.54 21.50
N SER A 21 5.52 -12.73 21.11
CA SER A 21 5.37 -13.21 19.74
C SER A 21 4.05 -12.83 19.06
N GLY A 22 3.14 -12.12 19.75
CA GLY A 22 1.81 -11.78 19.23
C GLY A 22 1.74 -10.50 18.42
N ILE A 23 2.77 -9.63 18.46
CA ILE A 23 2.78 -8.37 17.74
C ILE A 23 3.45 -8.57 16.38
N ILE A 24 2.66 -8.40 15.32
CA ILE A 24 3.19 -8.45 13.96
C ILE A 24 3.57 -7.03 13.54
N LEU A 25 4.82 -6.85 13.19
CA LEU A 25 5.32 -5.57 12.69
C LEU A 25 5.20 -5.51 11.16
N VAL A 26 5.07 -4.32 10.65
CA VAL A 26 4.99 -4.07 9.21
C VAL A 26 6.17 -4.72 8.48
N ARG A 27 7.38 -4.61 9.02
CA ARG A 27 8.60 -5.21 8.42
C ARG A 27 8.50 -6.72 8.23
N ASP A 28 7.70 -7.40 9.06
CA ASP A 28 7.61 -8.86 9.03
C ASP A 28 6.80 -9.38 7.85
N ILE A 29 5.90 -8.56 7.31
CA ILE A 29 4.95 -8.98 6.27
C ILE A 29 5.00 -8.15 4.99
N MET A 30 5.75 -7.04 4.96
CA MET A 30 5.86 -6.21 3.77
C MET A 30 6.55 -6.94 2.62
N ALA A 31 6.20 -6.59 1.41
CA ALA A 31 6.92 -7.01 0.21
C ALA A 31 8.18 -6.17 0.08
N LYS A 32 9.34 -6.81 0.00
CA LYS A 32 10.65 -6.12 -0.08
C LYS A 32 11.08 -5.79 -1.51
N ASN A 33 10.43 -6.38 -2.49
CA ASN A 33 10.78 -6.22 -3.88
C ASN A 33 10.07 -5.01 -4.50
N VAL A 34 10.47 -3.82 -4.06
CA VAL A 34 9.87 -2.56 -4.52
C VAL A 34 10.36 -2.23 -5.92
N LYS A 35 9.44 -1.98 -6.83
CA LYS A 35 9.75 -1.50 -8.17
C LYS A 35 9.56 0.01 -8.24
N THR A 36 10.47 0.68 -8.92
CA THR A 36 10.51 2.13 -9.01
C THR A 36 10.54 2.61 -10.44
N VAL A 37 10.04 3.81 -10.66
CA VAL A 37 10.19 4.59 -11.90
C VAL A 37 10.65 5.99 -11.52
N ARG A 38 11.16 6.72 -12.51
CA ARG A 38 11.54 8.12 -12.32
C ARG A 38 10.35 9.04 -12.58
N THR A 39 10.39 10.24 -12.03
CA THR A 39 9.38 11.28 -12.28
C THR A 39 9.15 11.53 -13.77
N ASP A 40 10.20 11.50 -14.58
CA ASP A 40 10.16 11.81 -16.02
C ASP A 40 9.96 10.57 -16.91
N ASP A 41 9.89 9.39 -16.35
CA ASP A 41 9.53 8.19 -17.11
C ASP A 41 8.08 8.29 -17.56
N SER A 42 7.76 7.68 -18.71
CA SER A 42 6.39 7.66 -19.19
C SER A 42 5.53 6.73 -18.34
N VAL A 43 4.23 7.00 -18.30
CA VAL A 43 3.27 6.10 -17.66
C VAL A 43 3.31 4.72 -18.33
N HIS A 44 3.52 4.69 -19.65
CA HIS A 44 3.67 3.41 -20.37
C HIS A 44 4.84 2.58 -19.80
N ASP A 45 5.99 3.21 -19.54
CA ASP A 45 7.13 2.51 -18.92
C ASP A 45 6.77 1.95 -17.55
N ALA A 46 6.00 2.69 -16.76
CA ALA A 46 5.51 2.22 -15.48
C ALA A 46 4.61 0.98 -15.65
N VAL A 47 3.69 1.02 -16.60
CA VAL A 47 2.79 -0.12 -16.91
C VAL A 47 3.57 -1.35 -17.35
N VAL A 48 4.54 -1.18 -18.24
CA VAL A 48 5.42 -2.28 -18.70
C VAL A 48 6.13 -2.92 -17.51
N LYS A 49 6.67 -2.10 -16.61
CA LYS A 49 7.35 -2.59 -15.41
C LYS A 49 6.39 -3.32 -14.47
N MET A 50 5.20 -2.78 -14.24
CA MET A 50 4.18 -3.42 -13.39
C MET A 50 3.78 -4.79 -13.93
N ASN A 51 3.58 -4.90 -15.23
CA ASN A 51 3.22 -6.16 -15.87
C ASN A 51 4.38 -7.17 -15.86
N LYS A 52 5.60 -6.71 -16.12
CA LYS A 52 6.78 -7.57 -16.13
C LYS A 52 7.03 -8.23 -14.79
N PHE A 53 6.84 -7.50 -13.70
CA PHE A 53 7.11 -7.98 -12.35
C PHE A 53 5.85 -8.40 -11.59
N ASP A 54 4.71 -8.38 -12.24
CA ASP A 54 3.41 -8.73 -11.65
C ASP A 54 3.14 -7.99 -10.33
N VAL A 55 3.31 -6.67 -10.36
CA VAL A 55 3.05 -5.81 -9.20
C VAL A 55 1.95 -4.80 -9.53
N GLY A 56 1.16 -4.46 -8.52
CA GLY A 56 0.04 -3.52 -8.65
C GLY A 56 0.40 -2.05 -8.41
N SER A 57 1.67 -1.76 -8.17
CA SER A 57 2.14 -0.39 -7.94
C SER A 57 3.63 -0.25 -8.20
N VAL A 58 4.05 0.98 -8.47
CA VAL A 58 5.46 1.37 -8.54
C VAL A 58 5.65 2.67 -7.75
N ILE A 59 6.81 2.81 -7.12
CA ILE A 59 7.20 4.04 -6.44
C ILE A 59 7.85 4.98 -7.44
N VAL A 60 7.46 6.24 -7.39
CA VAL A 60 8.04 7.28 -8.24
C VAL A 60 9.17 7.96 -7.49
N MET A 61 10.35 7.97 -8.09
CA MET A 61 11.57 8.51 -7.51
C MET A 61 11.95 9.83 -8.19
N ASN A 62 12.26 10.82 -7.38
CA ASN A 62 12.96 12.03 -7.84
C ASN A 62 14.40 11.94 -7.33
N SER A 63 15.34 11.58 -8.21
CA SER A 63 16.69 11.20 -7.83
C SER A 63 16.65 10.05 -6.82
N ASN A 64 17.12 10.23 -5.60
CA ASN A 64 17.15 9.21 -4.58
C ASN A 64 15.98 9.29 -3.58
N ARG A 65 14.98 10.14 -3.85
CA ARG A 65 13.86 10.36 -2.92
C ARG A 65 12.57 9.82 -3.49
N PRO A 66 11.85 8.96 -2.74
CA PRO A 66 10.50 8.56 -3.11
C PRO A 66 9.55 9.77 -2.98
N VAL A 67 8.85 10.10 -4.05
CA VAL A 67 7.98 11.28 -4.09
C VAL A 67 6.52 10.96 -4.35
N GLY A 68 6.23 9.78 -4.85
CA GLY A 68 4.86 9.38 -5.14
C GLY A 68 4.73 7.90 -5.41
N ILE A 69 3.51 7.48 -5.64
CA ILE A 69 3.16 6.10 -5.99
C ILE A 69 2.19 6.11 -7.17
N ILE A 70 2.38 5.17 -8.08
CA ILE A 70 1.43 4.88 -9.15
C ILE A 70 0.85 3.51 -8.91
N THR A 71 -0.47 3.44 -8.82
CA THR A 71 -1.22 2.19 -8.67
C THR A 71 -2.01 1.91 -9.95
N SER A 72 -2.46 0.66 -10.11
CA SER A 72 -3.37 0.30 -11.21
C SER A 72 -4.61 1.20 -11.24
N LYS A 73 -5.14 1.56 -10.08
CA LYS A 73 -6.27 2.47 -10.00
C LYS A 73 -5.95 3.87 -10.53
N ASN A 74 -4.76 4.38 -10.23
CA ASN A 74 -4.34 5.69 -10.79
C ASN A 74 -4.30 5.66 -12.31
N ILE A 75 -3.82 4.57 -12.89
CA ILE A 75 -3.77 4.41 -14.35
C ILE A 75 -5.18 4.41 -14.93
N LEU A 76 -6.10 3.63 -14.34
CA LEU A 76 -7.49 3.58 -14.80
C LEU A 76 -8.18 4.95 -14.71
N THR A 77 -8.05 5.63 -13.58
CA THR A 77 -8.80 6.86 -13.32
C THR A 77 -8.16 8.11 -13.92
N ARG A 78 -6.82 8.12 -14.06
CA ARG A 78 -6.08 9.33 -14.48
C ARG A 78 -5.51 9.26 -15.87
N VAL A 79 -5.54 8.11 -16.52
CA VAL A 79 -5.02 7.91 -17.86
C VAL A 79 -6.07 7.31 -18.79
N VAL A 80 -6.62 6.15 -18.44
CA VAL A 80 -7.56 5.42 -19.32
C VAL A 80 -8.91 6.14 -19.42
N GLU A 81 -9.51 6.48 -18.28
CA GLU A 81 -10.81 7.16 -18.26
C GLU A 81 -10.78 8.51 -19.00
N PRO A 82 -9.81 9.41 -18.76
CA PRO A 82 -9.71 10.66 -19.50
C PRO A 82 -9.14 10.51 -20.93
N ARG A 83 -8.81 9.29 -21.35
CA ARG A 83 -8.30 8.98 -22.69
C ARG A 83 -6.96 9.66 -23.01
N LEU A 84 -6.07 9.72 -22.04
CA LEU A 84 -4.74 10.28 -22.24
C LEU A 84 -3.79 9.23 -22.82
N ASP A 85 -2.76 9.68 -23.49
CA ASP A 85 -1.74 8.79 -24.07
C ASP A 85 -0.67 8.47 -23.04
N ALA A 86 -0.63 7.23 -22.59
CA ALA A 86 0.34 6.74 -21.61
C ALA A 86 1.80 6.91 -22.08
N GLY A 87 2.03 6.96 -23.38
CA GLY A 87 3.37 7.12 -23.93
C GLY A 87 3.93 8.54 -23.81
N THR A 88 3.05 9.54 -23.69
CA THR A 88 3.44 10.96 -23.63
C THR A 88 3.34 11.55 -22.22
N ILE A 89 2.49 10.99 -21.36
CA ILE A 89 2.33 11.47 -19.99
C ILE A 89 3.44 10.92 -19.12
N ARG A 90 3.94 11.75 -18.20
CA ARG A 90 5.00 11.37 -17.27
C ARG A 90 4.44 10.82 -15.98
N ALA A 91 5.25 9.98 -15.32
CA ALA A 91 4.90 9.40 -14.03
C ALA A 91 4.49 10.46 -13.00
N LYS A 92 5.21 11.58 -12.96
CA LYS A 92 4.91 12.70 -12.05
C LYS A 92 3.53 13.31 -12.26
N ASP A 93 2.98 13.21 -13.48
CA ASP A 93 1.70 13.83 -13.82
C ASP A 93 0.50 13.07 -13.26
N ILE A 94 0.66 11.78 -12.99
CA ILE A 94 -0.45 10.93 -12.53
C ILE A 94 -0.22 10.26 -11.17
N MET A 95 0.98 10.35 -10.61
CA MET A 95 1.28 9.76 -9.31
C MET A 95 0.41 10.34 -8.20
N SER A 96 0.16 9.55 -7.18
CA SER A 96 -0.38 10.06 -5.92
C SER A 96 0.78 10.59 -5.07
N SER A 97 0.69 11.86 -4.69
CA SER A 97 1.68 12.54 -3.84
C SER A 97 0.99 13.57 -2.96
N PRO A 98 1.58 13.95 -1.81
CA PRO A 98 2.78 13.36 -1.22
C PRO A 98 2.57 11.91 -0.82
N LEU A 99 3.68 11.19 -0.64
CA LEU A 99 3.64 9.77 -0.30
C LEU A 99 3.14 9.58 1.13
N VAL A 100 2.05 8.83 1.28
CA VAL A 100 1.61 8.33 2.58
C VAL A 100 2.42 7.07 2.88
N SER A 101 3.13 7.04 3.99
CA SER A 101 4.03 5.93 4.33
C SER A 101 3.89 5.55 5.79
N ILE A 102 4.52 4.43 6.15
CA ILE A 102 4.56 3.93 7.52
C ILE A 102 5.98 3.46 7.84
N GLU A 103 6.33 3.53 9.12
CA GLU A 103 7.60 3.01 9.61
C GLU A 103 7.61 1.48 9.65
N PRO A 104 8.77 0.84 9.44
CA PRO A 104 8.86 -0.62 9.44
C PRO A 104 8.55 -1.26 10.80
N ASP A 105 8.82 -0.55 11.89
CA ASP A 105 8.59 -1.04 13.25
C ASP A 105 7.16 -0.78 13.76
N ALA A 106 6.31 -0.19 12.95
CA ALA A 106 4.91 0.02 13.29
C ALA A 106 4.17 -1.32 13.35
N PRO A 107 3.20 -1.46 14.25
CA PRO A 107 2.34 -2.63 14.24
C PRO A 107 1.42 -2.63 13.01
N VAL A 108 1.11 -3.83 12.52
CA VAL A 108 0.25 -4.02 11.35
C VAL A 108 -1.13 -3.36 11.53
N GLU A 109 -1.62 -3.30 12.75
CA GLU A 109 -2.89 -2.64 13.07
C GLU A 109 -2.89 -1.16 12.71
N GLU A 110 -1.77 -0.48 12.93
CA GLU A 110 -1.63 0.93 12.56
C GLU A 110 -1.67 1.11 11.04
N ALA A 111 -1.01 0.21 10.31
CA ALA A 111 -1.06 0.19 8.85
C ALA A 111 -2.49 0.00 8.36
N ALA A 112 -3.22 -0.96 8.93
CA ALA A 112 -4.61 -1.22 8.57
C ALA A 112 -5.49 0.02 8.82
N ARG A 113 -5.25 0.73 9.91
CA ARG A 113 -5.97 1.95 10.23
C ARG A 113 -5.73 3.06 9.23
N ILE A 114 -4.46 3.27 8.86
CA ILE A 114 -4.08 4.27 7.85
C ILE A 114 -4.71 3.94 6.50
N MET A 115 -4.64 2.69 6.09
CA MET A 115 -5.24 2.24 4.83
C MET A 115 -6.75 2.48 4.80
N ALA A 116 -7.44 2.18 5.89
CA ALA A 116 -8.88 2.39 6.01
C ALA A 116 -9.24 3.88 5.99
N GLN A 117 -8.54 4.70 6.76
CA GLN A 117 -8.79 6.14 6.83
C GLN A 117 -8.51 6.85 5.51
N LYS A 118 -7.43 6.48 4.85
CA LYS A 118 -7.01 7.07 3.58
C LYS A 118 -7.65 6.41 2.36
N ARG A 119 -8.37 5.30 2.54
CA ARG A 119 -8.97 4.51 1.46
C ARG A 119 -7.92 4.07 0.44
N ILE A 120 -6.78 3.62 0.92
CA ILE A 120 -5.68 3.10 0.10
C ILE A 120 -5.45 1.63 0.41
N LYS A 121 -5.00 0.88 -0.59
CA LYS A 121 -4.73 -0.56 -0.48
C LYS A 121 -3.24 -0.88 -0.51
N LYS A 122 -2.42 0.12 -0.73
CA LYS A 122 -0.96 0.03 -0.79
C LYS A 122 -0.38 1.09 0.11
N LEU A 123 0.57 0.69 0.95
CA LEU A 123 1.22 1.60 1.90
C LEU A 123 2.74 1.39 1.82
N PRO A 124 3.47 2.36 1.26
CA PRO A 124 4.92 2.32 1.27
C PRO A 124 5.48 2.30 2.69
N VAL A 125 6.50 1.48 2.89
CA VAL A 125 7.21 1.36 4.17
C VAL A 125 8.54 2.08 4.02
N MET A 126 8.74 3.10 4.83
CA MET A 126 9.91 3.98 4.71
C MET A 126 10.60 4.16 6.04
N GLU A 127 11.91 4.32 5.97
CA GLU A 127 12.75 4.73 7.08
C GLU A 127 13.69 5.80 6.57
N ARG A 128 13.62 7.02 7.13
CA ARG A 128 14.49 8.15 6.78
C ARG A 128 14.58 8.42 5.26
N ASP A 129 13.50 8.66 4.59
CA ASP A 129 13.46 8.88 3.14
C ASP A 129 13.88 7.67 2.28
N LYS A 130 14.13 6.50 2.89
CA LYS A 130 14.43 5.26 2.19
C LYS A 130 13.21 4.37 2.12
N ILE A 131 12.89 3.91 0.93
CA ILE A 131 11.84 2.92 0.73
C ILE A 131 12.38 1.53 1.07
N LEU A 132 11.75 0.84 2.01
CA LEU A 132 12.15 -0.50 2.45
C LEU A 132 11.22 -1.58 1.87
N GLY A 133 9.98 -1.25 1.65
CA GLY A 133 9.01 -2.20 1.18
C GLY A 133 7.68 -1.55 0.84
N ILE A 134 6.73 -2.38 0.46
CA ILE A 134 5.33 -1.99 0.28
C ILE A 134 4.47 -3.00 1.01
N LEU A 135 3.52 -2.49 1.78
CA LEU A 135 2.51 -3.29 2.46
C LEU A 135 1.20 -3.13 1.72
N SER A 136 0.56 -4.25 1.39
CA SER A 136 -0.76 -4.25 0.79
C SER A 136 -1.80 -4.80 1.76
N THR A 137 -3.07 -4.50 1.51
CA THR A 137 -4.18 -5.13 2.26
C THR A 137 -4.12 -6.65 2.14
N SER A 138 -3.71 -7.17 0.98
CA SER A 138 -3.54 -8.61 0.77
C SER A 138 -2.44 -9.21 1.65
N ASP A 139 -1.37 -8.48 1.91
CA ASP A 139 -0.30 -8.93 2.80
C ASP A 139 -0.81 -9.08 4.24
N ILE A 140 -1.62 -8.13 4.69
CA ILE A 140 -2.23 -8.18 6.03
C ILE A 140 -3.14 -9.40 6.14
N VAL A 141 -3.96 -9.64 5.13
CA VAL A 141 -4.89 -10.77 5.07
C VAL A 141 -4.14 -12.11 5.15
N ARG A 142 -3.06 -12.26 4.38
CA ARG A 142 -2.26 -13.49 4.38
C ARG A 142 -1.55 -13.76 5.70
N ALA A 143 -1.11 -12.69 6.37
CA ALA A 143 -0.38 -12.81 7.63
C ALA A 143 -1.28 -13.17 8.81
N SER A 144 -2.57 -12.93 8.71
CA SER A 144 -3.51 -13.13 9.82
C SER A 144 -4.82 -13.72 9.33
N PRO A 145 -4.89 -15.05 9.15
CA PRO A 145 -6.10 -15.73 8.68
C PRO A 145 -7.33 -15.47 9.55
N THR A 146 -7.12 -15.25 10.85
CA THR A 146 -8.21 -14.93 11.79
C THR A 146 -8.81 -13.55 11.53
N GLN A 147 -8.04 -12.61 10.99
CA GLN A 147 -8.50 -11.28 10.61
C GLN A 147 -9.14 -11.25 9.22
N LEU A 148 -8.94 -12.31 8.45
CA LEU A 148 -9.51 -12.44 7.11
C LEU A 148 -11.04 -12.36 7.13
N SER A 149 -11.68 -13.05 8.06
CA SER A 149 -13.13 -13.04 8.20
C SER A 149 -13.66 -11.64 8.54
N ILE A 150 -12.92 -10.91 9.35
CA ILE A 150 -13.28 -9.53 9.74
C ILE A 150 -13.09 -8.56 8.56
N LEU A 151 -11.98 -8.70 7.84
CA LEU A 151 -11.74 -7.90 6.64
C LEU A 151 -12.74 -8.19 5.53
N GLN A 152 -13.12 -9.45 5.35
CA GLN A 152 -14.17 -9.85 4.41
C GLN A 152 -15.52 -9.25 4.79
N GLU A 153 -15.83 -9.20 6.07
CA GLU A 153 -17.06 -8.59 6.57
C GLU A 153 -17.04 -7.08 6.36
N LEU A 154 -15.91 -6.42 6.62
CA LEU A 154 -15.73 -5.00 6.35
C LEU A 154 -15.85 -4.66 4.86
N LEU A 155 -15.36 -5.54 4.00
CA LEU A 155 -15.48 -5.37 2.54
C LEU A 155 -16.89 -5.62 2.01
N ARG A 156 -17.70 -6.41 2.72
CA ARG A 156 -19.10 -6.61 2.37
C ARG A 156 -19.99 -5.39 2.67
N VAL A 157 -19.55 -4.55 3.55
CA VAL A 157 -20.30 -3.36 4.00
C VAL A 157 -19.95 -2.12 3.17
N SER A 158 -18.93 -2.21 2.34
CA SER A 158 -18.57 -1.16 1.39
C SER A 158 -19.14 -1.52 0.01
#